data_7043a986b44a0c10c776d5c4e97cffa4
#
_entry.id   7043a986b44a0c10c776d5c4e97cffa4
#
_cell.length_a   1.000
_cell.length_b   1.000
_cell.length_c   1.000
_cell.angle_alpha   90.00
_cell.angle_beta   90.00
_cell.angle_gamma   90.00
#
_symmetry.space_group_name_H-M   'P 1'
#
loop_
_entity.id
_entity.type
_entity.pdbx_description
1 polymer ?
#
loop_
_entity_poly.entity_id
_entity_poly.type
_entity_poly.pdbx_seq_one_letter_code
_entity_poly.pdbx_strand_id
1 'polypeptide(L)'
;MPSAARSKHPVPPRTTPGRGGARESSPSSSRSSSPSSDESGNESDRLDSPEPRKRRRTEVDVEVDSDEEAPVPASAQPIFQAPSRIKAKPKGATASGASAASNLPPSEQGSSSSSANPILAPVDPNTTFETLKVKPWLVQSLANMAINRPTGIQKGCIPEILKGRDCIGGSRTGSGKTVAFAVPILQKWAEDPSGIFAVVLTPTRELALQIFEQFNAISSPRLLKAILVTGGADMRAQAIALGERPHVVIATPGRLADHIRTSGDDTICGLRRVKYVVLDEADRLLDGSGHGSMVPDVEECFSVLPPPTERQTLLFTATMTSEVLALKNMPAKPGKESAFVCEVDTSVLAIPATLQQMHIKVPVTHREHYLHTFLSTEGNVEKTVIIFCNRTSTADFLHHLLRLLEHRVTSLHSKLPQRQRTDNLGRFRASAARILVATDVAARGLDIPEVSLVINYDVPRDPDDYIHRVGRTARAGRAGQAVTFVGQRDVELVLAIEDRVGRQMEAWEEEGVNLESRVIRDALKLVSEKKREALLEVEEGREVGGKRKRGKEKLRVKG
;
A
#
# COMPACT_ATOMS: atom_id res chain seq x y z
N MET A 1 -6.11 65.46 16.44
CA MET A 1 -6.68 66.43 15.52
C MET A 1 -5.59 67.22 14.82
N PRO A 2 -5.67 67.55 13.54
CA PRO A 2 -6.64 67.25 12.49
C PRO A 2 -5.96 66.40 11.36
N SER A 3 -6.50 65.96 10.32
CA SER A 3 -7.63 66.14 9.46
C SER A 3 -7.45 65.24 8.24
N ALA A 4 -8.51 64.77 7.75
CA ALA A 4 -8.71 63.87 6.62
C ALA A 4 -8.23 64.44 5.26
N ALA A 5 -7.86 63.49 4.34
CA ALA A 5 -8.15 63.68 2.92
C ALA A 5 -8.35 62.33 2.23
N ARG A 6 -9.55 62.18 1.71
CA ARG A 6 -9.97 61.15 0.74
C ARG A 6 -9.42 61.46 -0.63
N SER A 7 -8.96 60.54 -1.40
CA SER A 7 -8.96 60.67 -2.85
C SER A 7 -9.52 59.41 -3.52
N LYS A 8 -10.37 59.65 -4.50
CA LYS A 8 -11.28 58.80 -5.23
C LYS A 8 -10.60 58.00 -6.34
N HIS A 9 -11.07 56.81 -6.55
CA HIS A 9 -10.84 56.00 -7.76
C HIS A 9 -11.60 56.57 -8.98
N PRO A 10 -11.14 56.27 -10.20
CA PRO A 10 -12.03 56.21 -11.36
C PRO A 10 -12.15 54.78 -11.92
N VAL A 11 -13.36 54.42 -12.27
CA VAL A 11 -13.85 53.24 -12.97
C VAL A 11 -13.75 53.46 -14.48
N PRO A 12 -13.36 52.52 -15.32
CA PRO A 12 -13.51 52.62 -16.78
C PRO A 12 -14.84 52.00 -17.28
N PRO A 13 -15.36 52.45 -18.46
CA PRO A 13 -16.74 52.24 -18.88
C PRO A 13 -16.99 50.96 -19.68
N ARG A 14 -18.24 50.49 -19.56
CA ARG A 14 -18.88 49.44 -20.38
C ARG A 14 -19.17 49.97 -21.78
N THR A 15 -18.99 49.13 -22.79
CA THR A 15 -19.65 49.29 -24.09
C THR A 15 -20.47 48.04 -24.42
N THR A 16 -21.74 48.26 -24.71
CA THR A 16 -22.76 47.32 -25.19
C THR A 16 -22.89 47.38 -26.72
N PRO A 17 -23.60 46.41 -27.36
CA PRO A 17 -23.38 45.98 -28.74
C PRO A 17 -24.31 46.63 -29.78
N GLY A 18 -23.83 46.71 -31.00
CA GLY A 18 -24.59 47.15 -32.18
C GLY A 18 -25.01 45.96 -33.06
N ARG A 19 -26.27 46.04 -33.46
CA ARG A 19 -27.03 45.20 -34.40
C ARG A 19 -26.77 45.56 -35.85
N GLY A 20 -26.91 44.56 -36.75
CA GLY A 20 -27.25 44.71 -38.19
C GLY A 20 -26.38 43.74 -39.00
N GLY A 21 -26.82 42.89 -39.87
CA GLY A 21 -28.06 42.77 -40.59
C GLY A 21 -27.71 42.17 -41.96
N ALA A 22 -28.43 41.10 -42.31
CA ALA A 22 -28.84 40.70 -43.64
C ALA A 22 -27.82 39.96 -44.57
N ARG A 23 -28.16 38.74 -44.88
CA ARG A 23 -28.69 38.16 -46.12
C ARG A 23 -27.77 37.39 -47.05
N GLU A 24 -28.27 36.18 -47.28
CA GLU A 24 -28.38 35.42 -48.55
C GLU A 24 -27.07 34.80 -49.09
N SER A 25 -27.00 33.52 -49.39
CA SER A 25 -27.81 32.66 -50.25
C SER A 25 -27.27 31.21 -50.23
N SER A 26 -28.18 30.30 -50.15
CA SER A 26 -27.98 28.91 -50.67
C SER A 26 -28.15 28.93 -52.21
N PRO A 27 -27.74 27.89 -53.00
CA PRO A 27 -28.48 26.66 -53.02
C PRO A 27 -27.75 25.36 -53.42
N SER A 28 -28.44 24.28 -53.15
CA SER A 28 -28.78 23.08 -53.96
C SER A 28 -27.69 22.11 -54.38
N SER A 29 -27.84 20.90 -53.99
CA SER A 29 -28.55 19.74 -54.59
C SER A 29 -27.66 18.81 -55.43
N SER A 30 -27.73 17.54 -55.12
CA SER A 30 -28.33 16.42 -55.86
C SER A 30 -27.76 15.09 -55.35
N ARG A 31 -28.52 14.22 -54.79
CA ARG A 31 -29.35 13.12 -55.34
C ARG A 31 -28.64 12.25 -56.38
N SER A 32 -28.49 10.96 -56.03
CA SER A 32 -29.05 9.79 -56.75
C SER A 32 -28.43 8.50 -56.16
N SER A 33 -29.17 7.64 -55.61
CA SER A 33 -30.10 6.62 -56.10
C SER A 33 -29.42 5.26 -56.28
N SER A 34 -29.94 4.32 -55.49
CA SER A 34 -29.83 2.87 -55.67
C SER A 34 -30.50 2.43 -56.99
N PRO A 35 -30.24 1.24 -57.48
CA PRO A 35 -31.26 0.22 -57.35
C PRO A 35 -30.75 -1.23 -57.10
N SER A 36 -31.71 -2.00 -56.64
CA SER A 36 -31.84 -3.41 -56.42
C SER A 36 -31.93 -4.22 -57.72
N SER A 37 -31.63 -5.50 -57.66
CA SER A 37 -32.44 -6.66 -58.17
C SER A 37 -31.55 -7.90 -58.19
N ASP A 38 -31.88 -8.94 -57.48
CA ASP A 38 -32.63 -10.17 -57.80
C ASP A 38 -31.83 -11.19 -58.61
N GLU A 39 -31.79 -12.29 -58.08
CA GLU A 39 -32.34 -13.66 -58.30
C GLU A 39 -31.32 -14.78 -58.45
N SER A 40 -31.59 -15.80 -57.63
CA SER A 40 -31.73 -17.25 -57.90
C SER A 40 -30.49 -18.09 -58.22
N GLY A 41 -30.50 -19.24 -57.52
CA GLY A 41 -30.07 -20.51 -58.13
C GLY A 41 -29.18 -21.38 -57.28
N ASN A 42 -29.71 -22.12 -56.42
CA ASN A 42 -29.80 -23.60 -56.28
C ASN A 42 -28.51 -24.45 -56.25
N GLU A 43 -28.61 -25.41 -55.32
CA GLU A 43 -28.09 -26.80 -55.24
C GLU A 43 -26.71 -27.06 -54.60
N SER A 44 -26.88 -27.63 -53.44
CA SER A 44 -26.38 -28.92 -52.94
C SER A 44 -24.88 -29.25 -53.12
N ASP A 45 -24.20 -29.42 -51.98
CA ASP A 45 -23.71 -30.75 -51.61
C ASP A 45 -23.29 -30.81 -50.14
N ARG A 46 -23.68 -31.91 -49.54
CA ARG A 46 -23.34 -32.36 -48.19
C ARG A 46 -21.88 -32.81 -48.17
N LEU A 47 -21.18 -32.59 -47.06
CA LEU A 47 -20.33 -33.62 -46.45
C LEU A 47 -19.86 -33.18 -45.04
N ASP A 48 -20.30 -33.93 -44.10
CA ASP A 48 -19.74 -34.47 -42.88
C ASP A 48 -18.75 -33.64 -42.02
N SER A 49 -19.27 -33.37 -40.84
CA SER A 49 -18.49 -33.14 -39.59
C SER A 49 -17.98 -34.45 -39.00
N PRO A 50 -16.88 -34.43 -38.25
CA PRO A 50 -16.78 -35.31 -37.10
C PRO A 50 -16.50 -34.55 -35.77
N GLU A 51 -17.31 -34.89 -34.78
CA GLU A 51 -17.15 -34.54 -33.36
C GLU A 51 -15.86 -35.09 -32.72
N PRO A 52 -15.32 -34.48 -31.66
CA PRO A 52 -14.17 -34.99 -30.94
C PRO A 52 -14.62 -35.97 -29.84
N ARG A 53 -14.07 -37.17 -29.92
CA ARG A 53 -14.22 -38.25 -28.96
C ARG A 53 -13.49 -37.98 -27.64
N LYS A 54 -14.19 -38.22 -26.54
CA LYS A 54 -13.66 -38.44 -25.19
C LYS A 54 -12.62 -39.54 -25.18
N ARG A 55 -11.43 -39.30 -24.61
CA ARG A 55 -10.49 -40.34 -24.24
C ARG A 55 -10.52 -40.61 -22.74
N ARG A 56 -10.77 -41.89 -22.44
CA ARG A 56 -10.70 -42.56 -21.15
C ARG A 56 -9.24 -42.60 -20.65
N ARG A 57 -9.11 -42.44 -19.34
CA ARG A 57 -7.93 -42.77 -18.53
C ARG A 57 -7.69 -44.28 -18.56
N THR A 58 -6.48 -44.72 -18.87
CA THR A 58 -5.97 -46.04 -18.51
C THR A 58 -4.63 -45.83 -17.82
N GLU A 59 -4.56 -46.31 -16.60
CA GLU A 59 -3.35 -46.53 -15.82
C GLU A 59 -2.52 -47.64 -16.49
N VAL A 60 -1.23 -47.44 -16.61
CA VAL A 60 -0.26 -48.53 -16.83
C VAL A 60 0.95 -48.19 -15.99
N ASP A 61 1.23 -49.07 -15.02
CA ASP A 61 2.48 -49.20 -14.30
C ASP A 61 3.60 -49.59 -15.28
N VAL A 62 4.77 -48.98 -15.17
CA VAL A 62 6.03 -49.54 -15.63
C VAL A 62 7.16 -49.12 -14.70
N GLU A 63 7.93 -50.12 -14.39
CA GLU A 63 9.01 -50.27 -13.45
C GLU A 63 10.21 -49.36 -13.71
N VAL A 64 10.94 -49.21 -12.62
CA VAL A 64 12.27 -48.62 -12.44
C VAL A 64 13.30 -49.30 -13.32
N ASP A 65 14.13 -48.54 -14.02
CA ASP A 65 15.52 -48.92 -14.23
C ASP A 65 16.48 -47.72 -14.23
N SER A 66 17.65 -47.97 -13.74
CA SER A 66 18.68 -47.11 -13.22
C SER A 66 19.66 -46.60 -14.29
N ASP A 67 20.31 -45.47 -13.92
CA ASP A 67 21.63 -44.99 -14.33
C ASP A 67 21.81 -44.28 -15.67
N GLU A 68 21.96 -42.94 -15.55
CA GLU A 68 23.14 -42.23 -16.10
C GLU A 68 23.14 -40.76 -15.67
N GLU A 69 24.14 -40.38 -14.86
CA GLU A 69 24.41 -39.00 -14.44
C GLU A 69 25.02 -38.18 -15.59
N ALA A 70 24.33 -37.05 -15.95
CA ALA A 70 24.95 -35.97 -16.71
C ALA A 70 25.14 -34.74 -15.78
N PRO A 71 26.23 -33.96 -15.89
CA PRO A 71 26.61 -32.97 -14.90
C PRO A 71 25.69 -31.75 -14.94
N VAL A 72 25.09 -31.45 -13.80
CA VAL A 72 24.26 -30.27 -13.55
C VAL A 72 25.17 -29.04 -13.42
N PRO A 73 24.90 -27.90 -14.08
CA PRO A 73 25.64 -26.68 -13.85
C PRO A 73 25.31 -26.10 -12.45
N ALA A 74 26.34 -25.58 -11.81
CA ALA A 74 26.31 -25.05 -10.44
C ALA A 74 25.11 -24.15 -10.16
N SER A 75 24.29 -24.55 -9.19
CA SER A 75 23.11 -23.83 -8.70
C SER A 75 23.51 -22.50 -8.09
N ALA A 76 22.89 -21.43 -8.55
CA ALA A 76 22.88 -20.15 -7.87
C ALA A 76 22.34 -20.33 -6.45
N GLN A 77 23.10 -19.90 -5.45
CA GLN A 77 22.65 -19.93 -4.06
C GLN A 77 21.46 -18.99 -3.86
N PRO A 78 20.42 -19.39 -3.12
CA PRO A 78 19.29 -18.52 -2.83
C PRO A 78 19.76 -17.30 -2.03
N ILE A 79 19.24 -16.15 -2.41
CA ILE A 79 19.59 -14.84 -1.84
C ILE A 79 19.09 -14.68 -0.39
N PHE A 80 18.20 -15.56 0.03
CA PHE A 80 17.61 -15.59 1.37
C PHE A 80 17.68 -17.02 1.94
N GLN A 81 18.64 -17.28 2.84
CA GLN A 81 18.62 -18.48 3.66
C GLN A 81 17.84 -18.18 4.95
N ALA A 82 16.70 -18.82 5.13
CA ALA A 82 15.98 -18.81 6.40
C ALA A 82 16.77 -19.62 7.45
N PRO A 83 16.90 -19.14 8.71
CA PRO A 83 17.54 -19.89 9.76
C PRO A 83 16.72 -21.14 10.11
N SER A 84 17.38 -22.29 10.10
CA SER A 84 16.82 -23.61 10.43
C SER A 84 16.20 -23.60 11.83
N ARG A 85 14.96 -24.07 11.95
CA ARG A 85 14.24 -24.27 13.22
C ARG A 85 15.08 -25.08 14.20
N ILE A 86 15.46 -24.47 15.33
CA ILE A 86 16.03 -25.16 16.48
C ILE A 86 14.93 -25.99 17.13
N LYS A 87 15.10 -27.32 17.14
CA LYS A 87 14.22 -28.25 17.84
C LYS A 87 14.32 -28.03 19.35
N ALA A 88 13.20 -27.73 19.98
CA ALA A 88 13.08 -27.66 21.44
C ALA A 88 13.35 -29.03 22.06
N LYS A 89 14.21 -29.08 23.08
CA LYS A 89 14.41 -30.22 23.98
C LYS A 89 13.52 -30.10 25.21
N PRO A 90 13.04 -31.19 25.77
CA PRO A 90 12.05 -31.18 26.84
C PRO A 90 12.66 -30.88 28.22
N LYS A 91 11.81 -30.33 29.10
CA LYS A 91 12.04 -30.01 30.51
C LYS A 91 12.35 -31.24 31.36
N GLY A 92 13.29 -31.08 32.28
CA GLY A 92 13.50 -31.96 33.41
C GLY A 92 14.12 -31.22 34.60
N ALA A 93 13.29 -30.98 35.58
CA ALA A 93 13.39 -30.94 37.06
C ALA A 93 14.66 -30.45 37.82
N THR A 94 14.39 -29.44 38.65
CA THR A 94 14.72 -29.24 40.10
C THR A 94 16.16 -29.32 40.62
N ALA A 95 16.66 -28.26 41.25
CA ALA A 95 16.81 -28.08 42.73
C ALA A 95 17.81 -26.97 43.08
N SER A 96 17.34 -26.06 43.92
CA SER A 96 17.94 -25.38 45.11
C SER A 96 19.43 -25.07 45.25
N GLY A 97 19.74 -23.84 45.63
CA GLY A 97 20.72 -23.60 46.69
C GLY A 97 21.72 -22.45 46.51
N ALA A 98 21.47 -21.35 47.25
CA ALA A 98 22.42 -20.54 48.02
C ALA A 98 23.57 -19.74 47.37
N SER A 99 23.42 -18.44 47.52
CA SER A 99 24.37 -17.37 47.93
C SER A 99 25.88 -17.64 47.94
N ALA A 100 26.67 -16.74 47.37
CA ALA A 100 27.72 -15.99 48.06
C ALA A 100 28.38 -14.94 47.11
N ALA A 101 28.55 -13.75 47.68
CA ALA A 101 29.30 -12.62 47.12
C ALA A 101 30.80 -12.83 47.22
N SER A 102 31.60 -12.28 46.27
CA SER A 102 32.81 -11.49 46.58
C SER A 102 33.66 -11.17 45.34
N ASN A 103 33.96 -9.88 45.20
CA ASN A 103 35.23 -9.25 44.82
C ASN A 103 35.86 -9.41 43.43
N LEU A 104 35.93 -8.25 42.78
CA LEU A 104 36.82 -7.81 41.71
C LEU A 104 38.33 -7.93 42.07
N PRO A 105 39.27 -7.98 41.10
CA PRO A 105 39.80 -6.75 40.53
C PRO A 105 40.13 -6.81 39.01
N PRO A 106 40.60 -5.69 38.41
CA PRO A 106 40.50 -5.40 36.98
C PRO A 106 41.82 -5.67 36.22
N SER A 107 41.72 -5.93 34.93
CA SER A 107 42.67 -5.49 33.89
C SER A 107 42.39 -6.19 32.56
N GLU A 108 42.32 -5.48 31.55
CA GLU A 108 43.08 -5.18 30.39
C GLU A 108 42.39 -5.54 29.07
N GLN A 109 42.23 -4.53 28.31
CA GLN A 109 42.22 -4.30 26.86
C GLN A 109 42.28 -5.53 25.97
N GLY A 110 41.25 -5.67 25.15
CA GLY A 110 41.21 -6.55 24.00
C GLY A 110 40.12 -6.12 23.02
N SER A 111 40.54 -5.39 21.99
CA SER A 111 39.94 -5.19 20.64
C SER A 111 38.42 -5.23 20.52
N SER A 112 37.82 -4.08 20.46
CA SER A 112 36.45 -3.80 20.12
C SER A 112 36.11 -4.18 18.68
N SER A 113 35.33 -5.24 18.49
CA SER A 113 34.47 -5.35 17.32
C SER A 113 33.37 -4.29 17.44
N SER A 114 33.47 -3.23 16.62
CA SER A 114 32.48 -2.16 16.56
C SER A 114 31.16 -2.69 16.03
N SER A 115 30.26 -3.05 16.92
CA SER A 115 28.83 -3.08 16.60
C SER A 115 28.41 -1.64 16.29
N ALA A 116 28.12 -1.35 15.03
CA ALA A 116 27.63 -0.03 14.62
C ALA A 116 26.32 0.26 15.35
N ASN A 117 26.37 1.10 16.37
CA ASN A 117 25.18 1.67 16.98
C ASN A 117 24.36 2.40 15.90
N PRO A 118 23.01 2.26 15.90
CA PRO A 118 22.17 3.05 15.01
C PRO A 118 22.46 4.52 15.27
N ILE A 119 22.93 5.21 14.22
CA ILE A 119 23.19 6.63 14.29
C ILE A 119 21.80 7.31 14.27
N LEU A 120 21.34 7.77 15.43
CA LEU A 120 20.26 8.75 15.49
C LEU A 120 20.68 9.91 14.60
N ALA A 121 19.90 10.18 13.54
CA ALA A 121 20.18 11.31 12.66
C ALA A 121 20.22 12.59 13.51
N PRO A 122 21.31 13.38 13.47
CA PRO A 122 21.42 14.60 14.26
C PRO A 122 20.26 15.51 13.89
N VAL A 123 19.47 15.89 14.87
CA VAL A 123 18.36 16.85 14.72
C VAL A 123 18.97 18.25 14.74
N ASP A 124 19.69 18.62 13.67
CA ASP A 124 20.05 20.00 13.45
C ASP A 124 18.85 20.72 12.82
N PRO A 125 18.23 21.69 13.51
CA PRO A 125 17.06 22.41 13.00
C PRO A 125 17.37 23.26 11.76
N ASN A 126 18.63 23.53 11.46
CA ASN A 126 19.07 24.39 10.35
C ASN A 126 19.38 23.61 9.07
N THR A 127 19.21 22.28 9.05
CA THR A 127 19.47 21.48 7.85
C THR A 127 18.46 21.80 6.76
N THR A 128 18.94 22.19 5.57
CA THR A 128 18.15 22.42 4.35
C THR A 128 18.47 21.35 3.30
N PHE A 129 17.71 21.28 2.22
CA PHE A 129 18.01 20.35 1.12
C PHE A 129 19.33 20.69 0.41
N GLU A 130 19.71 21.97 0.36
CA GLU A 130 21.00 22.41 -0.20
C GLU A 130 22.17 21.88 0.64
N THR A 131 22.07 21.91 1.98
CA THR A 131 23.11 21.36 2.87
C THR A 131 23.25 19.85 2.71
N LEU A 132 22.18 19.15 2.27
CA LEU A 132 22.19 17.73 1.92
C LEU A 132 22.75 17.47 0.50
N LYS A 133 23.28 18.48 -0.19
CA LYS A 133 23.81 18.40 -1.57
C LYS A 133 22.75 18.05 -2.63
N VAL A 134 21.50 18.41 -2.37
CA VAL A 134 20.42 18.28 -3.36
C VAL A 134 20.55 19.39 -4.40
N LYS A 135 20.44 19.04 -5.68
CA LYS A 135 20.55 19.98 -6.80
C LYS A 135 19.44 21.05 -6.77
N PRO A 136 19.70 22.31 -7.16
CA PRO A 136 18.73 23.41 -7.07
C PRO A 136 17.39 23.14 -7.74
N TRP A 137 17.39 22.45 -8.89
CA TRP A 137 16.15 22.14 -9.59
C TRP A 137 15.22 21.19 -8.80
N LEU A 138 15.79 20.26 -8.01
CA LEU A 138 15.03 19.40 -7.11
C LEU A 138 14.52 20.17 -5.89
N VAL A 139 15.35 21.05 -5.33
CA VAL A 139 14.94 21.92 -4.22
C VAL A 139 13.75 22.78 -4.64
N GLN A 140 13.80 23.37 -5.83
CA GLN A 140 12.68 24.14 -6.37
C GLN A 140 11.43 23.27 -6.59
N SER A 141 11.60 22.05 -7.12
CA SER A 141 10.49 21.10 -7.29
C SER A 141 9.83 20.74 -5.96
N LEU A 142 10.61 20.47 -4.93
CA LEU A 142 10.11 20.18 -3.58
C LEU A 142 9.40 21.39 -2.98
N ALA A 143 9.93 22.60 -3.15
CA ALA A 143 9.28 23.84 -2.71
C ALA A 143 7.91 24.04 -3.38
N ASN A 144 7.78 23.73 -4.67
CA ASN A 144 6.50 23.77 -5.39
C ASN A 144 5.47 22.78 -4.84
N MET A 145 5.94 21.70 -4.19
CA MET A 145 5.11 20.71 -3.49
C MET A 145 4.90 21.07 -2.00
N ALA A 146 5.26 22.28 -1.57
CA ALA A 146 5.25 22.73 -0.17
C ALA A 146 6.17 21.92 0.77
N ILE A 147 7.21 21.26 0.23
CA ILE A 147 8.21 20.51 0.99
C ILE A 147 9.45 21.39 1.12
N ASN A 148 9.46 22.25 2.13
CA ASN A 148 10.49 23.29 2.29
C ASN A 148 11.66 22.85 3.18
N ARG A 149 11.46 21.87 4.07
CA ARG A 149 12.50 21.38 4.99
C ARG A 149 12.56 19.86 4.98
N PRO A 150 13.76 19.28 5.04
CA PRO A 150 13.90 17.82 5.09
C PRO A 150 13.47 17.27 6.46
N THR A 151 12.79 16.14 6.43
CA THR A 151 12.43 15.35 7.60
C THR A 151 13.64 14.56 8.13
N GLY A 152 13.54 13.96 9.33
CA GLY A 152 14.63 13.18 9.91
C GLY A 152 15.13 12.07 9.00
N ILE A 153 14.20 11.28 8.39
CA ILE A 153 14.58 10.19 7.48
C ILE A 153 15.26 10.72 6.20
N GLN A 154 14.83 11.87 5.70
CA GLN A 154 15.45 12.51 4.53
C GLN A 154 16.84 13.04 4.85
N LYS A 155 17.05 13.64 6.03
CA LYS A 155 18.35 14.12 6.50
C LYS A 155 19.37 12.98 6.62
N GLY A 156 18.94 11.82 7.12
CA GLY A 156 19.82 10.67 7.26
C GLY A 156 20.10 9.95 5.95
N CYS A 157 19.07 9.66 5.15
CA CYS A 157 19.19 8.78 4.00
C CYS A 157 19.73 9.48 2.74
N ILE A 158 19.29 10.72 2.42
CA ILE A 158 19.66 11.39 1.16
C ILE A 158 21.17 11.49 0.97
N PRO A 159 21.98 11.96 1.95
CA PRO A 159 23.42 12.08 1.76
C PRO A 159 24.12 10.75 1.51
N GLU A 160 23.71 9.70 2.22
CA GLU A 160 24.34 8.38 2.13
C GLU A 160 23.98 7.67 0.81
N ILE A 161 22.74 7.82 0.36
CA ILE A 161 22.31 7.33 -0.96
C ILE A 161 23.09 8.05 -2.09
N LEU A 162 23.30 9.37 -1.97
CA LEU A 162 24.09 10.13 -2.94
C LEU A 162 25.57 9.72 -2.98
N LYS A 163 26.13 9.21 -1.86
CA LYS A 163 27.48 8.64 -1.79
C LYS A 163 27.58 7.24 -2.44
N GLY A 164 26.46 6.59 -2.77
CA GLY A 164 26.44 5.27 -3.39
C GLY A 164 26.26 4.10 -2.39
N ARG A 165 25.97 4.38 -1.10
CA ARG A 165 25.77 3.34 -0.09
C ARG A 165 24.39 2.71 -0.21
N ASP A 166 24.31 1.40 -0.01
CA ASP A 166 23.04 0.73 0.26
C ASP A 166 22.43 1.31 1.56
N CYS A 167 21.11 1.45 1.62
CA CYS A 167 20.46 2.14 2.74
C CYS A 167 19.24 1.37 3.26
N ILE A 168 19.10 1.31 4.58
CA ILE A 168 17.90 0.81 5.28
C ILE A 168 17.32 1.99 6.07
N GLY A 169 16.18 2.50 5.62
CA GLY A 169 15.48 3.63 6.24
C GLY A 169 14.24 3.16 7.02
N GLY A 170 14.35 3.15 8.35
CA GLY A 170 13.24 2.86 9.26
C GLY A 170 12.56 4.14 9.75
N SER A 171 11.28 4.33 9.43
CA SER A 171 10.49 5.45 9.98
C SER A 171 9.00 5.25 9.76
N ARG A 172 8.18 5.92 10.57
CA ARG A 172 6.71 5.85 10.49
C ARG A 172 6.16 6.19 9.10
N THR A 173 4.95 5.74 8.80
CA THR A 173 4.21 6.17 7.59
C THR A 173 3.97 7.68 7.62
N GLY A 174 4.11 8.34 6.47
CA GLY A 174 3.96 9.80 6.38
C GLY A 174 5.19 10.61 6.81
N SER A 175 6.32 9.98 7.10
CA SER A 175 7.59 10.65 7.45
C SER A 175 8.37 11.20 6.25
N GLY A 176 7.89 10.96 5.01
CA GLY A 176 8.56 11.41 3.78
C GLY A 176 9.59 10.43 3.22
N LYS A 177 9.47 9.13 3.49
CA LYS A 177 10.32 8.06 2.94
C LYS A 177 10.46 8.13 1.41
N THR A 178 9.35 8.33 0.71
CA THR A 178 9.35 8.39 -0.77
C THR A 178 10.28 9.49 -1.28
N VAL A 179 10.25 10.67 -0.69
CA VAL A 179 11.16 11.78 -1.05
C VAL A 179 12.61 11.42 -0.72
N ALA A 180 12.85 10.69 0.38
CA ALA A 180 14.19 10.29 0.81
C ALA A 180 14.91 9.40 -0.22
N PHE A 181 14.18 8.55 -0.97
CA PHE A 181 14.79 7.78 -2.06
C PHE A 181 14.59 8.41 -3.45
N ALA A 182 13.47 9.08 -3.73
CA ALA A 182 13.20 9.64 -5.04
C ALA A 182 14.19 10.77 -5.40
N VAL A 183 14.49 11.65 -4.46
CA VAL A 183 15.39 12.79 -4.68
C VAL A 183 16.80 12.35 -5.12
N PRO A 184 17.52 11.48 -4.38
CA PRO A 184 18.85 11.04 -4.82
C PRO A 184 18.81 10.22 -6.11
N ILE A 185 17.80 9.39 -6.34
CA ILE A 185 17.63 8.63 -7.59
C ILE A 185 17.47 9.60 -8.77
N LEU A 186 16.57 10.57 -8.67
CA LEU A 186 16.35 11.57 -9.72
C LEU A 186 17.56 12.46 -9.96
N GLN A 187 18.32 12.80 -8.91
CA GLN A 187 19.55 13.55 -9.04
C GLN A 187 20.61 12.78 -9.83
N LYS A 188 20.80 11.51 -9.50
CA LYS A 188 21.76 10.63 -10.18
C LYS A 188 21.32 10.28 -11.60
N TRP A 189 20.04 10.05 -11.82
CA TRP A 189 19.49 9.88 -13.16
C TRP A 189 19.73 11.11 -14.06
N ALA A 190 19.55 12.31 -13.50
CA ALA A 190 19.78 13.55 -14.27
C ALA A 190 21.26 13.80 -14.60
N GLU A 191 22.21 13.16 -13.89
CA GLU A 191 23.65 13.17 -14.18
C GLU A 191 24.01 12.21 -15.32
N ASP A 192 23.35 11.05 -15.37
CA ASP A 192 23.58 10.00 -16.39
C ASP A 192 22.24 9.37 -16.80
N PRO A 193 21.45 10.02 -17.67
CA PRO A 193 20.16 9.52 -18.12
C PRO A 193 20.31 8.21 -18.90
N SER A 194 19.73 7.13 -18.38
CA SER A 194 19.70 5.82 -19.03
C SER A 194 18.33 5.18 -18.91
N GLY A 195 18.00 4.27 -19.83
CA GLY A 195 16.76 3.49 -19.78
C GLY A 195 16.77 2.49 -18.64
N ILE A 196 15.69 2.36 -17.92
CA ILE A 196 15.41 1.64 -16.67
C ILE A 196 16.56 1.86 -15.66
N PHE A 197 16.61 3.08 -15.16
CA PHE A 197 17.60 3.48 -14.17
C PHE A 197 17.28 2.98 -12.76
N ALA A 198 15.99 2.96 -12.41
CA ALA A 198 15.52 2.49 -11.10
C ALA A 198 14.28 1.61 -11.19
N VAL A 199 14.20 0.62 -10.30
CA VAL A 199 13.01 -0.18 -10.03
C VAL A 199 12.59 0.05 -8.58
N VAL A 200 11.32 0.39 -8.37
CA VAL A 200 10.70 0.53 -7.05
C VAL A 200 9.64 -0.56 -6.89
N LEU A 201 9.84 -1.45 -5.94
CA LEU A 201 8.88 -2.49 -5.57
C LEU A 201 8.10 -2.07 -4.33
N THR A 202 6.80 -2.27 -4.36
CA THR A 202 5.88 -1.93 -3.27
C THR A 202 4.73 -2.93 -3.19
N PRO A 203 4.21 -3.25 -1.99
CA PRO A 203 3.25 -4.35 -1.83
C PRO A 203 1.87 -4.07 -2.42
N THR A 204 1.49 -2.79 -2.59
CA THR A 204 0.12 -2.45 -3.01
C THR A 204 0.10 -1.58 -4.27
N ARG A 205 -0.95 -1.76 -5.09
CA ARG A 205 -1.15 -1.02 -6.35
C ARG A 205 -1.32 0.49 -6.12
N GLU A 206 -1.97 0.81 -5.04
CA GLU A 206 -2.27 2.19 -4.66
C GLU A 206 -1.01 2.93 -4.19
N LEU A 207 -0.16 2.27 -3.41
CA LEU A 207 1.13 2.83 -3.02
C LEU A 207 2.02 3.00 -4.25
N ALA A 208 2.02 2.02 -5.17
CA ALA A 208 2.73 2.15 -6.44
C ALA A 208 2.26 3.38 -7.24
N LEU A 209 0.95 3.62 -7.32
CA LEU A 209 0.40 4.80 -7.98
C LEU A 209 0.85 6.10 -7.28
N GLN A 210 0.82 6.16 -5.95
CA GLN A 210 1.27 7.34 -5.20
C GLN A 210 2.76 7.64 -5.41
N ILE A 211 3.59 6.59 -5.39
CA ILE A 211 5.02 6.74 -5.67
C ILE A 211 5.22 7.24 -7.10
N PHE A 212 4.47 6.71 -8.06
CA PHE A 212 4.49 7.15 -9.45
C PHE A 212 4.12 8.63 -9.59
N GLU A 213 3.04 9.07 -8.95
CA GLU A 213 2.62 10.48 -8.93
C GLU A 213 3.68 11.38 -8.30
N GLN A 214 4.31 10.95 -7.19
CA GLN A 214 5.39 11.69 -6.54
C GLN A 214 6.64 11.80 -7.42
N PHE A 215 7.08 10.72 -8.07
CA PHE A 215 8.20 10.77 -9.00
C PHE A 215 7.93 11.75 -10.13
N ASN A 216 6.75 11.72 -10.73
CA ASN A 216 6.36 12.64 -11.78
C ASN A 216 6.31 14.10 -11.28
N ALA A 217 5.75 14.33 -10.09
CA ALA A 217 5.69 15.68 -9.51
C ALA A 217 7.09 16.26 -9.21
N ILE A 218 7.96 15.46 -8.57
CA ILE A 218 9.33 15.89 -8.25
C ILE A 218 10.16 16.10 -9.52
N SER A 219 9.96 15.28 -10.55
CA SER A 219 10.72 15.37 -11.81
C SER A 219 10.12 16.33 -12.83
N SER A 220 9.03 17.02 -12.52
CA SER A 220 8.28 17.84 -13.50
C SER A 220 9.12 18.82 -14.33
N PRO A 221 10.25 19.40 -13.82
CA PRO A 221 11.13 20.22 -14.65
C PRO A 221 11.99 19.44 -15.66
N ARG A 222 11.96 18.10 -15.59
CA ARG A 222 12.73 17.20 -16.44
C ARG A 222 11.79 16.17 -17.09
N LEU A 223 12.11 15.73 -18.30
CA LEU A 223 11.33 14.74 -19.04
C LEU A 223 11.61 13.30 -18.53
N LEU A 224 11.29 13.03 -17.28
CA LEU A 224 11.36 11.68 -16.75
C LEU A 224 10.24 10.82 -17.37
N LYS A 225 10.60 9.63 -17.86
CA LYS A 225 9.62 8.61 -18.26
C LYS A 225 9.52 7.57 -17.16
N ALA A 226 8.52 7.68 -16.30
CA ALA A 226 8.18 6.66 -15.31
C ALA A 226 7.01 5.81 -15.82
N ILE A 227 6.96 4.54 -15.43
CA ILE A 227 5.81 3.67 -15.70
C ILE A 227 5.34 2.96 -14.44
N LEU A 228 4.05 2.62 -14.44
CA LEU A 228 3.38 1.88 -13.38
C LEU A 228 3.09 0.46 -13.85
N VAL A 229 3.65 -0.55 -13.17
CA VAL A 229 3.50 -1.98 -13.49
C VAL A 229 2.77 -2.68 -12.35
N THR A 230 1.44 -2.71 -12.43
CA THR A 230 0.59 -3.24 -11.36
C THR A 230 -0.54 -4.12 -11.89
N GLY A 231 -1.02 -5.04 -11.07
CA GLY A 231 -2.17 -5.87 -11.42
C GLY A 231 -3.44 -5.05 -11.67
N GLY A 232 -4.35 -5.57 -12.50
CA GLY A 232 -5.63 -4.92 -12.81
C GLY A 232 -5.58 -3.92 -13.97
N ALA A 233 -4.40 -3.56 -14.47
CA ALA A 233 -4.21 -2.86 -15.72
C ALA A 233 -3.88 -3.85 -16.86
N ASP A 234 -4.01 -3.40 -18.09
CA ASP A 234 -3.75 -4.21 -19.28
C ASP A 234 -2.26 -4.62 -19.34
N MET A 235 -2.02 -5.92 -19.35
CA MET A 235 -0.69 -6.50 -19.36
C MET A 235 0.07 -6.20 -20.65
N ARG A 236 -0.61 -6.21 -21.79
CA ARG A 236 0.01 -5.92 -23.09
C ARG A 236 0.50 -4.47 -23.17
N ALA A 237 -0.32 -3.53 -22.71
CA ALA A 237 0.08 -2.12 -22.66
C ALA A 237 1.30 -1.90 -21.74
N GLN A 238 1.36 -2.60 -20.60
CA GLN A 238 2.50 -2.56 -19.70
C GLN A 238 3.76 -3.18 -20.33
N ALA A 239 3.63 -4.29 -21.07
CA ALA A 239 4.76 -4.92 -21.77
C ALA A 239 5.35 -3.97 -22.82
N ILE A 240 4.52 -3.29 -23.61
CA ILE A 240 4.95 -2.29 -24.59
C ILE A 240 5.70 -1.16 -23.87
N ALA A 241 5.13 -0.61 -22.78
CA ALA A 241 5.75 0.47 -22.03
C ALA A 241 7.09 0.08 -21.39
N LEU A 242 7.25 -1.17 -20.93
CA LEU A 242 8.52 -1.72 -20.45
C LEU A 242 9.56 -1.83 -21.57
N GLY A 243 9.15 -2.32 -22.74
CA GLY A 243 10.00 -2.46 -23.93
C GLY A 243 10.54 -1.12 -24.44
N GLU A 244 9.82 -0.01 -24.21
CA GLU A 244 10.28 1.35 -24.51
C GLU A 244 11.37 1.85 -23.54
N ARG A 245 11.82 1.05 -22.59
CA ARG A 245 12.88 1.34 -21.63
C ARG A 245 12.67 2.66 -20.88
N PRO A 246 11.61 2.77 -20.07
CA PRO A 246 11.37 3.96 -19.24
C PRO A 246 12.53 4.17 -18.26
N HIS A 247 12.66 5.36 -17.69
CA HIS A 247 13.73 5.65 -16.73
C HIS A 247 13.47 5.03 -15.36
N VAL A 248 12.21 5.00 -14.91
CA VAL A 248 11.81 4.44 -13.61
C VAL A 248 10.62 3.51 -13.78
N VAL A 249 10.74 2.31 -13.22
CA VAL A 249 9.67 1.32 -13.14
C VAL A 249 9.19 1.24 -11.71
N ILE A 250 7.91 1.54 -11.48
CA ILE A 250 7.28 1.40 -10.17
C ILE A 250 6.28 0.25 -10.26
N ALA A 251 6.48 -0.79 -9.44
CA ALA A 251 5.78 -2.04 -9.63
C ALA A 251 5.30 -2.70 -8.32
N THR A 252 4.26 -3.53 -8.46
CA THR A 252 3.98 -4.57 -7.47
C THR A 252 4.70 -5.85 -7.88
N PRO A 253 5.34 -6.60 -6.93
CA PRO A 253 6.16 -7.77 -7.26
C PRO A 253 5.46 -8.77 -8.18
N GLY A 254 4.25 -9.23 -7.83
CA GLY A 254 3.54 -10.22 -8.63
C GLY A 254 3.36 -9.84 -10.10
N ARG A 255 3.02 -8.57 -10.41
CA ARG A 255 2.84 -8.15 -11.80
C ARG A 255 4.16 -8.01 -12.55
N LEU A 256 5.23 -7.57 -11.89
CA LEU A 256 6.55 -7.53 -12.52
C LEU A 256 7.08 -8.96 -12.75
N ALA A 257 6.89 -9.86 -11.81
CA ALA A 257 7.20 -11.28 -11.95
C ALA A 257 6.40 -11.93 -13.10
N ASP A 258 5.09 -11.61 -13.25
CA ASP A 258 4.30 -12.05 -14.40
C ASP A 258 4.94 -11.63 -15.74
N HIS A 259 5.42 -10.38 -15.84
CA HIS A 259 6.12 -9.91 -17.04
C HIS A 259 7.44 -10.64 -17.25
N ILE A 260 8.20 -10.91 -16.20
CA ILE A 260 9.46 -11.63 -16.28
C ILE A 260 9.24 -13.06 -16.82
N ARG A 261 8.19 -13.74 -16.34
CA ARG A 261 7.86 -15.11 -16.75
C ARG A 261 7.24 -15.21 -18.14
N THR A 262 6.49 -14.19 -18.58
CA THR A 262 5.61 -14.31 -19.77
C THR A 262 5.95 -13.36 -20.90
N SER A 263 6.64 -12.26 -20.64
CA SER A 263 7.03 -11.31 -21.70
C SER A 263 8.42 -11.67 -22.23
N GLY A 264 8.62 -11.54 -23.53
CA GLY A 264 9.91 -11.88 -24.15
C GLY A 264 11.06 -11.02 -23.64
N ASP A 265 12.29 -11.49 -23.90
CA ASP A 265 13.55 -10.86 -23.46
C ASP A 265 13.64 -9.39 -23.89
N ASP A 266 13.11 -9.01 -25.04
CA ASP A 266 13.10 -7.62 -25.51
C ASP A 266 12.36 -6.67 -24.56
N THR A 267 11.32 -7.18 -23.86
CA THR A 267 10.54 -6.42 -22.88
C THR A 267 11.31 -6.21 -21.58
N ILE A 268 12.03 -7.23 -21.10
CA ILE A 268 12.66 -7.25 -19.78
C ILE A 268 14.16 -6.93 -19.82
N CYS A 269 14.81 -6.94 -20.98
CA CYS A 269 16.27 -6.76 -21.10
C CYS A 269 16.78 -5.44 -20.48
N GLY A 270 15.93 -4.41 -20.43
CA GLY A 270 16.25 -3.13 -19.78
C GLY A 270 16.45 -3.26 -18.27
N LEU A 271 15.81 -4.24 -17.61
CA LEU A 271 15.94 -4.48 -16.17
C LEU A 271 17.35 -4.93 -15.78
N ARG A 272 18.11 -5.53 -16.68
CA ARG A 272 19.51 -5.97 -16.45
C ARG A 272 20.52 -4.83 -16.30
N ARG A 273 20.09 -3.56 -16.47
CA ARG A 273 20.94 -2.37 -16.36
C ARG A 273 20.55 -1.43 -15.22
N VAL A 274 19.62 -1.86 -14.37
CA VAL A 274 19.11 -1.08 -13.25
C VAL A 274 20.22 -0.73 -12.27
N LYS A 275 20.34 0.56 -11.92
CA LYS A 275 21.31 1.05 -10.95
C LYS A 275 20.74 1.14 -9.53
N TYR A 276 19.43 1.32 -9.40
CA TYR A 276 18.75 1.45 -8.12
C TYR A 276 17.58 0.48 -7.99
N VAL A 277 17.55 -0.26 -6.90
CA VAL A 277 16.41 -1.07 -6.51
C VAL A 277 15.91 -0.60 -5.16
N VAL A 278 14.64 -0.23 -5.08
CA VAL A 278 13.98 0.21 -3.86
C VAL A 278 12.93 -0.80 -3.46
N LEU A 279 12.93 -1.21 -2.18
CA LEU A 279 11.83 -1.92 -1.54
C LEU A 279 11.15 -0.95 -0.58
N ASP A 280 9.96 -0.46 -0.92
CA ASP A 280 9.15 0.35 -0.01
C ASP A 280 8.12 -0.53 0.70
N GLU A 281 7.90 -0.33 2.00
CA GLU A 281 7.26 -1.27 2.92
C GLU A 281 7.96 -2.65 2.89
N ALA A 282 9.28 -2.63 3.09
CA ALA A 282 10.13 -3.82 3.00
C ALA A 282 9.73 -4.90 4.02
N ASP A 283 9.24 -4.53 5.20
CA ASP A 283 8.64 -5.40 6.21
C ASP A 283 7.56 -6.30 5.60
N ARG A 284 6.72 -5.74 4.76
CA ARG A 284 5.65 -6.48 4.09
C ARG A 284 6.11 -7.28 2.88
N LEU A 285 7.04 -6.73 2.10
CA LEU A 285 7.55 -7.41 0.90
C LEU A 285 8.37 -8.65 1.26
N LEU A 286 9.03 -8.64 2.42
CA LEU A 286 9.91 -9.70 2.90
C LEU A 286 9.25 -10.65 3.91
N ASP A 287 7.97 -10.43 4.24
CA ASP A 287 7.22 -11.29 5.13
C ASP A 287 7.01 -12.67 4.48
N GLY A 288 7.75 -13.66 4.97
CA GLY A 288 7.66 -15.06 4.56
C GLY A 288 6.58 -15.85 5.30
N SER A 289 5.91 -15.25 6.29
CA SER A 289 4.94 -15.91 7.16
C SER A 289 3.56 -15.97 6.52
N GLY A 290 3.18 -17.10 5.94
CA GLY A 290 1.79 -17.40 5.64
C GLY A 290 1.39 -17.46 4.16
N HIS A 291 0.10 -17.75 3.95
CA HIS A 291 -0.52 -17.79 2.63
C HIS A 291 -0.58 -16.37 2.04
N GLY A 292 0.10 -16.15 0.93
CA GLY A 292 0.13 -14.86 0.22
C GLY A 292 1.41 -14.07 0.44
N SER A 293 2.50 -14.73 0.88
CA SER A 293 3.84 -14.14 0.89
C SER A 293 4.22 -13.62 -0.49
N MET A 294 4.82 -12.43 -0.55
CA MET A 294 5.32 -11.83 -1.78
C MET A 294 6.78 -12.20 -2.07
N VAL A 295 7.43 -12.91 -1.14
CA VAL A 295 8.85 -13.27 -1.23
C VAL A 295 9.18 -14.00 -2.54
N PRO A 296 8.41 -15.01 -3.01
CA PRO A 296 8.71 -15.67 -4.27
C PRO A 296 8.66 -14.74 -5.49
N ASP A 297 7.71 -13.79 -5.51
CA ASP A 297 7.61 -12.82 -6.59
C ASP A 297 8.72 -11.75 -6.51
N VAL A 298 9.14 -11.38 -5.30
CA VAL A 298 10.31 -10.51 -5.09
C VAL A 298 11.58 -11.19 -5.56
N GLU A 299 11.80 -12.45 -5.23
CA GLU A 299 12.95 -13.25 -5.68
C GLU A 299 12.97 -13.36 -7.21
N GLU A 300 11.83 -13.63 -7.84
CA GLU A 300 11.70 -13.62 -9.30
C GLU A 300 12.08 -12.26 -9.90
N CYS A 301 11.64 -11.16 -9.31
CA CYS A 301 12.05 -9.83 -9.74
C CYS A 301 13.57 -9.64 -9.63
N PHE A 302 14.17 -10.12 -8.55
CA PHE A 302 15.62 -10.00 -8.33
C PHE A 302 16.44 -10.87 -9.27
N SER A 303 15.90 -11.96 -9.82
CA SER A 303 16.60 -12.90 -10.71
C SER A 303 17.09 -12.25 -12.01
N VAL A 304 16.39 -11.22 -12.51
CA VAL A 304 16.73 -10.50 -13.76
C VAL A 304 17.48 -9.19 -13.52
N LEU A 305 17.54 -8.71 -12.26
CA LEU A 305 18.23 -7.48 -11.92
C LEU A 305 19.74 -7.68 -11.81
N PRO A 306 20.57 -6.64 -12.00
CA PRO A 306 22.01 -6.73 -11.80
C PRO A 306 22.38 -7.27 -10.41
N PRO A 307 23.55 -7.90 -10.25
CA PRO A 307 23.99 -8.41 -8.95
C PRO A 307 24.10 -7.26 -7.93
N PRO A 308 23.99 -7.57 -6.63
CA PRO A 308 24.02 -6.55 -5.57
C PRO A 308 25.30 -5.69 -5.54
N THR A 309 26.37 -6.13 -6.16
CA THR A 309 27.64 -5.39 -6.29
C THR A 309 27.59 -4.28 -7.33
N GLU A 310 26.72 -4.39 -8.33
CA GLU A 310 26.60 -3.45 -9.46
C GLU A 310 25.44 -2.49 -9.30
N ARG A 311 24.51 -2.77 -8.39
CA ARG A 311 23.35 -1.91 -8.11
C ARG A 311 23.35 -1.42 -6.67
N GLN A 312 22.68 -0.32 -6.42
CA GLN A 312 22.40 0.19 -5.08
C GLN A 312 21.02 -0.31 -4.64
N THR A 313 20.93 -0.88 -3.43
CA THR A 313 19.68 -1.41 -2.87
C THR A 313 19.24 -0.57 -1.68
N LEU A 314 18.02 -0.07 -1.74
CA LEU A 314 17.42 0.80 -0.75
C LEU A 314 16.18 0.12 -0.15
N LEU A 315 16.15 -0.06 1.15
CA LEU A 315 15.01 -0.62 1.87
C LEU A 315 14.38 0.45 2.74
N PHE A 316 13.08 0.64 2.60
CA PHE A 316 12.32 1.56 3.43
C PHE A 316 11.19 0.80 4.12
N THR A 317 11.06 0.98 5.43
CA THR A 317 10.11 0.22 6.26
C THR A 317 9.48 1.10 7.33
N ALA A 318 8.34 0.67 7.87
CA ALA A 318 7.75 1.28 9.05
C ALA A 318 8.10 0.50 10.33
N THR A 319 8.30 -0.81 10.21
CA THR A 319 8.63 -1.72 11.32
C THR A 319 9.92 -2.47 11.04
N MET A 320 10.76 -2.66 12.07
CA MET A 320 12.00 -3.42 11.97
C MET A 320 11.72 -4.89 12.31
N THR A 321 11.24 -5.64 11.33
CA THR A 321 10.97 -7.07 11.48
C THR A 321 12.26 -7.89 11.53
N SER A 322 12.16 -9.19 11.92
CA SER A 322 13.29 -10.12 11.96
C SER A 322 14.02 -10.23 10.63
N GLU A 323 13.27 -10.20 9.53
CA GLU A 323 13.79 -10.28 8.16
C GLU A 323 14.60 -9.03 7.80
N VAL A 324 14.09 -7.83 8.13
CA VAL A 324 14.80 -6.56 7.92
C VAL A 324 16.05 -6.48 8.82
N LEU A 325 15.95 -6.94 10.06
CA LEU A 325 17.10 -7.02 10.98
C LEU A 325 18.16 -8.00 10.49
N ALA A 326 17.77 -9.14 9.90
CA ALA A 326 18.70 -10.06 9.28
C ALA A 326 19.49 -9.40 8.15
N LEU A 327 18.84 -8.61 7.30
CA LEU A 327 19.50 -7.84 6.24
C LEU A 327 20.42 -6.74 6.78
N LYS A 328 20.05 -6.08 7.88
CA LYS A 328 20.90 -5.10 8.57
C LYS A 328 22.21 -5.72 9.06
N ASN A 329 22.15 -6.95 9.56
CA ASN A 329 23.29 -7.66 10.14
C ASN A 329 24.13 -8.43 9.10
N MET A 330 23.77 -8.37 7.82
CA MET A 330 24.56 -9.00 6.76
C MET A 330 25.93 -8.34 6.62
N PRO A 331 27.00 -9.13 6.38
CA PRO A 331 28.33 -8.57 6.14
C PRO A 331 28.34 -7.69 4.89
N ALA A 332 29.25 -6.74 4.86
CA ALA A 332 29.45 -5.89 3.70
C ALA A 332 29.73 -6.74 2.45
N LYS A 333 29.14 -6.36 1.33
CA LYS A 333 29.35 -7.01 0.04
C LYS A 333 30.76 -6.71 -0.48
N PRO A 334 31.39 -7.62 -1.23
CA PRO A 334 32.72 -7.35 -1.81
C PRO A 334 32.72 -6.02 -2.61
N GLY A 335 33.66 -5.14 -2.27
CA GLY A 335 33.81 -3.84 -2.95
C GLY A 335 32.78 -2.76 -2.57
N LYS A 336 31.91 -3.01 -1.58
CA LYS A 336 30.95 -2.03 -1.06
C LYS A 336 31.10 -1.84 0.45
N GLU A 337 30.76 -0.66 0.93
CA GLU A 337 30.56 -0.42 2.35
C GLU A 337 29.30 -1.15 2.86
N SER A 338 29.25 -1.41 4.17
CA SER A 338 28.05 -1.92 4.80
C SER A 338 26.86 -0.98 4.57
N ALA A 339 25.65 -1.57 4.50
CA ALA A 339 24.43 -0.78 4.35
C ALA A 339 24.32 0.26 5.47
N PHE A 340 24.00 1.48 5.10
CA PHE A 340 23.72 2.53 6.07
C PHE A 340 22.33 2.33 6.66
N VAL A 341 22.23 2.35 7.98
CA VAL A 341 20.96 2.18 8.69
C VAL A 341 20.57 3.50 9.33
N CYS A 342 19.44 4.04 8.93
CA CYS A 342 18.85 5.25 9.50
C CYS A 342 17.50 4.89 10.13
N GLU A 343 17.46 4.88 11.45
CA GLU A 343 16.22 4.67 12.20
C GLU A 343 15.79 6.00 12.81
N VAL A 344 14.60 6.48 12.45
CA VAL A 344 14.02 7.71 12.97
C VAL A 344 12.73 7.35 13.70
N ASP A 345 12.67 7.67 14.98
CA ASP A 345 11.51 7.44 15.87
C ASP A 345 11.08 5.97 16.05
N THR A 346 11.98 5.00 15.78
CA THR A 346 11.64 3.58 15.97
C THR A 346 11.95 3.04 17.35
N SER A 347 12.78 3.74 18.15
CA SER A 347 13.24 3.28 19.46
C SER A 347 12.35 3.67 20.64
N VAL A 348 11.39 4.60 20.44
CA VAL A 348 10.47 5.06 21.50
C VAL A 348 9.04 4.98 20.99
N LEU A 349 8.32 3.94 21.38
CA LEU A 349 6.91 3.68 21.10
C LEU A 349 6.58 3.60 19.60
N ALA A 350 6.24 2.41 19.13
CA ALA A 350 5.77 2.15 17.76
C ALA A 350 4.59 3.05 17.35
N ILE A 351 3.97 3.75 18.29
CA ILE A 351 2.85 4.66 18.11
C ILE A 351 3.13 6.04 18.74
N PRO A 352 2.55 7.13 18.20
CA PRO A 352 2.70 8.48 18.75
C PRO A 352 2.20 8.60 20.19
N ALA A 353 2.88 9.40 21.00
CA ALA A 353 2.40 9.73 22.35
C ALA A 353 1.04 10.46 22.33
N THR A 354 0.72 11.16 21.24
CA THR A 354 -0.54 11.89 21.02
C THR A 354 -1.71 10.98 20.63
N LEU A 355 -1.48 9.67 20.46
CA LEU A 355 -2.53 8.70 20.18
C LEU A 355 -3.19 8.22 21.48
N GLN A 356 -4.50 8.40 21.57
CA GLN A 356 -5.32 7.74 22.59
C GLN A 356 -5.76 6.37 22.08
N GLN A 357 -5.32 5.32 22.77
CA GLN A 357 -5.71 3.94 22.49
C GLN A 357 -6.79 3.49 23.45
N MET A 358 -7.92 3.05 22.91
CA MET A 358 -9.07 2.63 23.70
C MET A 358 -9.62 1.31 23.22
N HIS A 359 -10.30 0.59 24.09
CA HIS A 359 -11.04 -0.60 23.75
C HIS A 359 -12.49 -0.52 24.19
N ILE A 360 -13.39 -1.18 23.44
CA ILE A 360 -14.79 -1.39 23.82
C ILE A 360 -15.04 -2.89 23.84
N LYS A 361 -15.48 -3.43 24.96
CA LYS A 361 -15.91 -4.83 25.06
C LYS A 361 -17.27 -4.97 24.39
N VAL A 362 -17.35 -5.79 23.35
CA VAL A 362 -18.58 -5.96 22.56
C VAL A 362 -18.96 -7.45 22.45
N PRO A 363 -20.24 -7.79 22.68
CA PRO A 363 -20.73 -9.12 22.37
C PRO A 363 -20.63 -9.37 20.85
N VAL A 364 -20.16 -10.55 20.45
CA VAL A 364 -19.95 -10.90 19.02
C VAL A 364 -21.22 -10.72 18.19
N THR A 365 -22.38 -11.04 18.77
CA THR A 365 -23.70 -10.96 18.10
C THR A 365 -24.21 -9.53 17.89
N HIS A 366 -23.67 -8.56 18.62
CA HIS A 366 -24.15 -7.16 18.63
C HIS A 366 -23.09 -6.16 18.18
N ARG A 367 -21.99 -6.63 17.57
CA ARG A 367 -20.86 -5.77 17.18
C ARG A 367 -21.29 -4.62 16.26
N GLU A 368 -22.20 -4.85 15.32
CA GLU A 368 -22.73 -3.83 14.41
C GLU A 368 -23.62 -2.79 15.12
N HIS A 369 -24.36 -3.24 16.14
CA HIS A 369 -25.20 -2.34 16.94
C HIS A 369 -24.33 -1.36 17.74
N TYR A 370 -23.27 -1.88 18.39
CA TYR A 370 -22.28 -1.04 19.07
C TYR A 370 -21.59 -0.09 18.11
N LEU A 371 -21.24 -0.56 16.91
CA LEU A 371 -20.60 0.30 15.89
C LEU A 371 -21.51 1.46 15.52
N HIS A 372 -22.77 1.20 15.18
CA HIS A 372 -23.72 2.25 14.81
C HIS A 372 -23.93 3.26 15.95
N THR A 373 -24.18 2.75 17.17
CA THR A 373 -24.39 3.60 18.35
C THR A 373 -23.15 4.46 18.62
N PHE A 374 -21.95 3.87 18.59
CA PHE A 374 -20.69 4.57 18.80
C PHE A 374 -20.44 5.67 17.76
N LEU A 375 -20.70 5.40 16.48
CA LEU A 375 -20.57 6.38 15.39
C LEU A 375 -21.59 7.52 15.48
N SER A 376 -22.70 7.31 16.22
CA SER A 376 -23.80 8.26 16.38
C SER A 376 -23.73 9.04 17.70
N THR A 377 -22.69 8.84 18.54
CA THR A 377 -22.47 9.69 19.71
C THR A 377 -22.09 11.10 19.29
N GLU A 378 -22.43 12.09 20.14
CA GLU A 378 -22.11 13.51 19.87
C GLU A 378 -20.62 13.72 19.64
N GLY A 379 -19.79 13.04 20.44
CA GLY A 379 -18.33 13.11 20.31
C GLY A 379 -17.77 12.53 19.00
N ASN A 380 -18.54 11.69 18.26
CA ASN A 380 -18.03 10.96 17.08
C ASN A 380 -18.76 11.27 15.77
N VAL A 381 -19.95 11.90 15.81
CA VAL A 381 -20.81 12.11 14.62
C VAL A 381 -20.13 12.94 13.53
N GLU A 382 -19.24 13.86 13.87
CA GLU A 382 -18.53 14.71 12.91
C GLU A 382 -17.12 14.21 12.56
N LYS A 383 -16.58 13.23 13.29
CA LYS A 383 -15.22 12.74 13.06
C LYS A 383 -15.10 12.03 11.72
N THR A 384 -13.97 12.24 11.05
CA THR A 384 -13.54 11.39 9.93
C THR A 384 -13.03 10.07 10.48
N VAL A 385 -13.51 8.95 9.93
CA VAL A 385 -13.30 7.61 10.50
C VAL A 385 -12.78 6.64 9.47
N ILE A 386 -11.80 5.81 9.87
CA ILE A 386 -11.46 4.57 9.15
C ILE A 386 -11.86 3.38 10.02
N ILE A 387 -12.60 2.43 9.43
CA ILE A 387 -12.99 1.18 10.07
C ILE A 387 -12.21 0.04 9.43
N PHE A 388 -11.39 -0.64 10.22
CA PHE A 388 -10.60 -1.77 9.75
C PHE A 388 -11.27 -3.11 10.00
N CYS A 389 -11.31 -3.95 8.96
CA CYS A 389 -11.84 -5.31 8.96
C CYS A 389 -10.77 -6.29 8.50
N ASN A 390 -10.75 -7.51 9.07
CA ASN A 390 -9.81 -8.55 8.66
C ASN A 390 -10.21 -9.23 7.34
N ARG A 391 -11.49 -9.14 6.93
CA ARG A 391 -12.02 -9.82 5.73
C ARG A 391 -12.71 -8.86 4.78
N THR A 392 -12.52 -9.12 3.49
CA THR A 392 -13.20 -8.35 2.42
C THR A 392 -14.72 -8.48 2.46
N SER A 393 -15.24 -9.66 2.86
CA SER A 393 -16.68 -9.85 3.02
C SER A 393 -17.27 -9.04 4.17
N THR A 394 -16.53 -8.88 5.27
CA THR A 394 -16.94 -8.03 6.39
C THR A 394 -16.93 -6.56 5.97
N ALA A 395 -15.91 -6.13 5.23
CA ALA A 395 -15.83 -4.75 4.75
C ALA A 395 -16.96 -4.42 3.77
N ASP A 396 -17.29 -5.34 2.86
CA ASP A 396 -18.40 -5.20 1.91
C ASP A 396 -19.75 -5.13 2.64
N PHE A 397 -19.98 -6.06 3.55
CA PHE A 397 -21.18 -6.09 4.40
C PHE A 397 -21.35 -4.79 5.22
N LEU A 398 -20.29 -4.33 5.92
CA LEU A 398 -20.37 -3.09 6.69
C LEU A 398 -20.60 -1.86 5.82
N HIS A 399 -20.08 -1.84 4.60
CA HIS A 399 -20.35 -0.77 3.65
C HIS A 399 -21.85 -0.69 3.32
N HIS A 400 -22.50 -1.83 3.01
CA HIS A 400 -23.93 -1.87 2.74
C HIS A 400 -24.74 -1.49 3.99
N LEU A 401 -24.41 -2.08 5.15
CA LEU A 401 -25.12 -1.81 6.40
C LEU A 401 -25.05 -0.33 6.80
N LEU A 402 -23.85 0.26 6.83
CA LEU A 402 -23.69 1.66 7.24
C LEU A 402 -24.36 2.63 6.26
N ARG A 403 -24.39 2.28 4.97
CA ARG A 403 -25.15 3.05 3.97
C ARG A 403 -26.67 3.00 4.25
N LEU A 404 -27.21 1.82 4.56
CA LEU A 404 -28.62 1.65 4.90
C LEU A 404 -28.99 2.33 6.24
N LEU A 405 -27.99 2.57 7.10
CA LEU A 405 -28.10 3.36 8.33
C LEU A 405 -27.77 4.86 8.11
N GLU A 406 -27.81 5.31 6.84
CA GLU A 406 -27.65 6.69 6.42
C GLU A 406 -26.30 7.35 6.71
N HIS A 407 -25.26 6.54 7.02
CA HIS A 407 -23.91 7.07 7.14
C HIS A 407 -23.29 7.37 5.77
N ARG A 408 -22.53 8.47 5.67
CA ARG A 408 -21.72 8.81 4.48
C ARG A 408 -20.50 7.92 4.45
N VAL A 409 -20.61 6.72 3.87
CA VAL A 409 -19.62 5.65 3.88
C VAL A 409 -19.12 5.32 2.49
N THR A 410 -17.87 4.86 2.42
CA THR A 410 -17.25 4.24 1.24
C THR A 410 -16.38 3.07 1.70
N SER A 411 -15.97 2.19 0.77
CA SER A 411 -15.18 1.01 1.11
C SER A 411 -13.93 0.88 0.25
N LEU A 412 -12.91 0.20 0.81
CA LEU A 412 -11.64 -0.07 0.15
C LEU A 412 -11.15 -1.48 0.50
N HIS A 413 -11.28 -2.42 -0.44
CA HIS A 413 -10.84 -3.81 -0.28
C HIS A 413 -10.52 -4.46 -1.63
N SER A 414 -9.81 -5.60 -1.61
CA SER A 414 -9.24 -6.24 -2.80
C SER A 414 -10.27 -6.77 -3.82
N LYS A 415 -11.52 -7.05 -3.41
CA LYS A 415 -12.59 -7.49 -4.32
C LYS A 415 -13.13 -6.39 -5.22
N LEU A 416 -12.91 -5.11 -4.87
CA LEU A 416 -13.36 -3.99 -5.69
C LEU A 416 -12.48 -3.88 -6.95
N PRO A 417 -13.07 -3.57 -8.13
CA PRO A 417 -12.31 -3.19 -9.30
C PRO A 417 -11.40 -1.98 -9.02
N GLN A 418 -10.22 -1.94 -9.66
CA GLN A 418 -9.23 -0.87 -9.40
C GLN A 418 -9.82 0.54 -9.57
N ARG A 419 -10.64 0.75 -10.60
CA ARG A 419 -11.32 2.02 -10.82
C ARG A 419 -12.18 2.44 -9.62
N GLN A 420 -13.00 1.52 -9.10
CA GLN A 420 -13.83 1.80 -7.93
C GLN A 420 -13.00 2.10 -6.69
N ARG A 421 -11.85 1.41 -6.50
CA ARG A 421 -10.95 1.68 -5.38
C ARG A 421 -10.41 3.10 -5.44
N THR A 422 -9.98 3.55 -6.62
CA THR A 422 -9.51 4.92 -6.84
C THR A 422 -10.63 5.94 -6.62
N ASP A 423 -11.82 5.69 -7.18
CA ASP A 423 -12.98 6.58 -7.03
C ASP A 423 -13.43 6.68 -5.55
N ASN A 424 -13.48 5.55 -4.84
CA ASN A 424 -13.85 5.50 -3.43
C ASN A 424 -12.84 6.25 -2.54
N LEU A 425 -11.56 6.06 -2.78
CA LEU A 425 -10.52 6.82 -2.08
C LEU A 425 -10.62 8.32 -2.39
N GLY A 426 -10.88 8.68 -3.64
CA GLY A 426 -11.14 10.07 -4.06
C GLY A 426 -12.32 10.69 -3.32
N ARG A 427 -13.44 9.96 -3.18
CA ARG A 427 -14.62 10.41 -2.40
C ARG A 427 -14.29 10.64 -0.93
N PHE A 428 -13.47 9.77 -0.34
CA PHE A 428 -13.04 9.94 1.05
C PHE A 428 -12.10 11.15 1.20
N ARG A 429 -11.13 11.33 0.31
CA ARG A 429 -10.23 12.49 0.27
C ARG A 429 -10.97 13.81 0.12
N ALA A 430 -12.01 13.83 -0.71
CA ALA A 430 -12.87 14.99 -0.92
C ALA A 430 -13.93 15.22 0.18
N SER A 431 -13.88 14.46 1.29
CA SER A 431 -14.86 14.50 2.38
C SER A 431 -16.32 14.24 1.95
N ALA A 432 -16.53 13.72 0.75
CA ALA A 432 -17.85 13.29 0.29
C ALA A 432 -18.33 12.03 1.05
N ALA A 433 -17.38 11.21 1.53
CA ALA A 433 -17.62 10.16 2.50
C ALA A 433 -16.86 10.47 3.79
N ARG A 434 -17.53 10.36 4.94
CA ARG A 434 -16.95 10.56 6.28
C ARG A 434 -16.27 9.29 6.79
N ILE A 435 -16.80 8.12 6.42
CA ILE A 435 -16.37 6.82 6.89
C ILE A 435 -15.75 6.04 5.73
N LEU A 436 -14.55 5.49 5.96
CA LEU A 436 -13.89 4.54 5.06
C LEU A 436 -13.85 3.17 5.74
N VAL A 437 -14.50 2.17 5.16
CA VAL A 437 -14.39 0.77 5.60
C VAL A 437 -13.30 0.10 4.78
N ALA A 438 -12.26 -0.44 5.42
CA ALA A 438 -11.09 -0.94 4.70
C ALA A 438 -10.56 -2.26 5.28
N THR A 439 -9.85 -3.02 4.45
CA THR A 439 -8.99 -4.12 4.89
C THR A 439 -7.54 -3.70 4.88
N ASP A 440 -6.68 -4.35 5.69
CA ASP A 440 -5.27 -4.01 5.82
C ASP A 440 -4.54 -3.92 4.49
N VAL A 441 -4.68 -4.96 3.66
CA VAL A 441 -4.04 -5.04 2.34
C VAL A 441 -4.40 -3.84 1.44
N ALA A 442 -5.61 -3.32 1.59
CA ALA A 442 -6.08 -2.23 0.75
C ALA A 442 -5.77 -0.83 1.30
N ALA A 443 -5.51 -0.74 2.61
CA ALA A 443 -5.29 0.55 3.29
C ALA A 443 -3.82 0.83 3.63
N ARG A 444 -2.95 -0.18 3.57
CA ARG A 444 -1.51 -0.02 3.77
C ARG A 444 -0.89 0.80 2.63
N GLY A 445 0.14 1.56 2.96
CA GLY A 445 0.89 2.36 2.01
C GLY A 445 0.14 3.52 1.38
N LEU A 446 -1.18 3.61 1.59
CA LEU A 446 -1.97 4.69 1.03
C LEU A 446 -1.76 6.00 1.78
N ASP A 447 -1.61 7.06 1.03
CA ASP A 447 -1.80 8.41 1.54
C ASP A 447 -3.31 8.64 1.77
N ILE A 448 -3.81 8.00 2.81
CA ILE A 448 -5.14 8.29 3.33
C ILE A 448 -5.00 9.56 4.15
N PRO A 449 -5.85 10.58 3.93
CA PRO A 449 -5.87 11.77 4.75
C PRO A 449 -5.89 11.39 6.24
N GLU A 450 -5.24 12.21 7.04
CA GLU A 450 -5.30 12.03 8.49
C GLU A 450 -6.75 12.00 8.94
N VAL A 451 -7.08 10.98 9.72
CA VAL A 451 -8.43 10.83 10.28
C VAL A 451 -8.44 11.12 11.76
N SER A 452 -9.56 11.58 12.26
CA SER A 452 -9.73 11.88 13.69
C SER A 452 -9.86 10.58 14.51
N LEU A 453 -10.39 9.51 13.90
CA LEU A 453 -10.72 8.26 14.58
C LEU A 453 -10.41 7.04 13.72
N VAL A 454 -9.70 6.08 14.29
CA VAL A 454 -9.51 4.73 13.75
C VAL A 454 -10.33 3.75 14.58
N ILE A 455 -11.12 2.90 13.92
CA ILE A 455 -11.87 1.82 14.57
C ILE A 455 -11.33 0.48 14.07
N ASN A 456 -10.79 -0.33 14.95
CA ASN A 456 -10.53 -1.74 14.67
C ASN A 456 -11.82 -2.53 14.94
N TYR A 457 -12.65 -2.70 13.92
CA TYR A 457 -13.85 -3.52 14.01
C TYR A 457 -13.52 -4.99 14.28
N ASP A 458 -12.49 -5.49 13.60
CA ASP A 458 -11.84 -6.76 13.93
C ASP A 458 -10.44 -6.48 14.47
N VAL A 459 -10.07 -7.14 15.56
CA VAL A 459 -8.71 -7.08 16.11
C VAL A 459 -7.74 -7.67 15.08
N PRO A 460 -6.66 -6.99 14.70
CA PRO A 460 -5.68 -7.54 13.78
C PRO A 460 -4.98 -8.76 14.39
N ARG A 461 -4.59 -9.71 13.54
CA ARG A 461 -3.91 -10.92 13.99
C ARG A 461 -2.43 -10.70 14.27
N ASP A 462 -1.85 -9.77 13.53
CA ASP A 462 -0.47 -9.35 13.67
C ASP A 462 -0.43 -8.02 14.40
N PRO A 463 0.34 -7.90 15.50
CA PRO A 463 0.54 -6.63 16.21
C PRO A 463 1.10 -5.51 15.31
N ASP A 464 1.92 -5.81 14.32
CA ASP A 464 2.45 -4.80 13.40
C ASP A 464 1.34 -4.24 12.49
N ASP A 465 0.32 -5.04 12.15
CA ASP A 465 -0.89 -4.55 11.48
C ASP A 465 -1.62 -3.49 12.30
N TYR A 466 -1.68 -3.67 13.62
CA TYR A 466 -2.25 -2.68 14.52
C TYR A 466 -1.53 -1.33 14.41
N ILE A 467 -0.21 -1.35 14.43
CA ILE A 467 0.62 -0.13 14.29
C ILE A 467 0.33 0.58 12.96
N HIS A 468 0.24 -0.17 11.86
CA HIS A 468 -0.10 0.37 10.54
C HIS A 468 -1.51 0.95 10.47
N ARG A 469 -2.48 0.34 11.16
CA ARG A 469 -3.86 0.83 11.23
C ARG A 469 -3.95 2.13 12.01
N VAL A 470 -3.44 2.16 13.23
CA VAL A 470 -3.53 3.35 14.10
C VAL A 470 -2.64 4.49 13.62
N GLY A 471 -1.59 4.18 12.86
CA GLY A 471 -0.77 5.18 12.17
C GLY A 471 -1.52 5.98 11.08
N ARG A 472 -2.85 5.79 10.90
CA ARG A 472 -3.71 6.64 10.05
C ARG A 472 -4.24 7.86 10.80
N THR A 473 -4.06 7.91 12.10
CA THR A 473 -4.38 9.07 12.94
C THR A 473 -3.15 9.52 13.73
N ALA A 474 -3.26 10.58 14.48
CA ALA A 474 -2.21 11.15 15.31
C ALA A 474 -0.91 11.49 14.54
N ARG A 475 -1.03 12.00 13.33
CA ARG A 475 0.11 12.39 12.48
C ARG A 475 0.55 13.82 12.73
N ALA A 476 1.82 14.10 12.43
CA ALA A 476 2.39 15.45 12.53
C ALA A 476 2.18 16.16 13.88
N GLY A 477 2.16 15.39 14.99
CA GLY A 477 1.99 15.93 16.35
C GLY A 477 0.56 16.27 16.74
N ARG A 478 -0.43 15.96 15.91
CA ARG A 478 -1.86 16.13 16.23
C ARG A 478 -2.34 15.02 17.16
N ALA A 479 -3.39 15.28 17.91
CA ALA A 479 -4.08 14.27 18.70
C ALA A 479 -4.93 13.37 17.78
N GLY A 480 -4.97 12.07 18.09
CA GLY A 480 -5.77 11.09 17.37
C GLY A 480 -6.33 10.03 18.31
N GLN A 481 -7.38 9.35 17.87
CA GLN A 481 -8.06 8.32 18.65
C GLN A 481 -8.11 7.01 17.89
N ALA A 482 -7.82 5.90 18.59
CA ALA A 482 -7.99 4.55 18.08
C ALA A 482 -8.84 3.74 19.05
N VAL A 483 -9.93 3.14 18.54
CA VAL A 483 -10.84 2.32 19.34
C VAL A 483 -10.87 0.90 18.77
N THR A 484 -10.66 -0.08 19.63
CA THR A 484 -10.65 -1.49 19.26
C THR A 484 -11.85 -2.20 19.86
N PHE A 485 -12.66 -2.85 19.01
CA PHE A 485 -13.80 -3.67 19.45
C PHE A 485 -13.29 -5.04 19.83
N VAL A 486 -13.42 -5.39 21.11
CA VAL A 486 -12.86 -6.60 21.70
C VAL A 486 -13.98 -7.57 22.06
N GLY A 487 -14.00 -8.73 21.44
CA GLY A 487 -14.84 -9.86 21.82
C GLY A 487 -14.09 -10.80 22.77
N GLN A 488 -14.80 -11.77 23.33
CA GLN A 488 -14.22 -12.74 24.27
C GLN A 488 -13.01 -13.53 23.73
N ARG A 489 -12.99 -13.76 22.40
CA ARG A 489 -11.93 -14.54 21.73
C ARG A 489 -10.74 -13.67 21.29
N ASP A 490 -10.86 -12.37 21.42
CA ASP A 490 -9.86 -11.42 20.91
C ASP A 490 -8.85 -11.00 21.99
N VAL A 491 -9.02 -11.46 23.25
CA VAL A 491 -8.22 -11.02 24.41
C VAL A 491 -6.72 -11.31 24.23
N GLU A 492 -6.37 -12.50 23.77
CA GLU A 492 -4.96 -12.88 23.54
C GLU A 492 -4.30 -12.00 22.46
N LEU A 493 -5.05 -11.66 21.41
CA LEU A 493 -4.56 -10.76 20.36
C LEU A 493 -4.33 -9.33 20.90
N VAL A 494 -5.23 -8.85 21.75
CA VAL A 494 -5.08 -7.53 22.39
C VAL A 494 -3.86 -7.50 23.29
N LEU A 495 -3.64 -8.52 24.12
CA LEU A 495 -2.47 -8.61 24.98
C LEU A 495 -1.16 -8.65 24.17
N ALA A 496 -1.13 -9.40 23.05
CA ALA A 496 0.02 -9.42 22.16
C ALA A 496 0.29 -8.04 21.51
N ILE A 497 -0.76 -7.29 21.18
CA ILE A 497 -0.64 -5.92 20.66
C ILE A 497 -0.10 -4.99 21.74
N GLU A 498 -0.62 -5.05 22.97
CA GLU A 498 -0.17 -4.22 24.08
C GLU A 498 1.28 -4.47 24.45
N ASP A 499 1.71 -5.74 24.46
CA ASP A 499 3.10 -6.14 24.66
C ASP A 499 4.01 -5.58 23.55
N ARG A 500 3.61 -5.72 22.29
CA ARG A 500 4.37 -5.22 21.13
C ARG A 500 4.49 -3.70 21.10
N VAL A 501 3.42 -3.01 21.51
CA VAL A 501 3.34 -1.54 21.53
C VAL A 501 3.97 -0.96 22.81
N GLY A 502 4.05 -1.74 23.89
CA GLY A 502 4.54 -1.30 25.21
C GLY A 502 3.56 -0.36 25.95
N ARG A 503 2.28 -0.35 25.55
CA ARG A 503 1.25 0.51 26.12
C ARG A 503 -0.11 -0.16 26.11
N GLN A 504 -0.80 -0.14 27.25
CA GLN A 504 -2.15 -0.71 27.39
C GLN A 504 -3.23 0.18 26.75
N MET A 505 -4.33 -0.44 26.32
CA MET A 505 -5.53 0.23 25.82
C MET A 505 -6.45 0.56 27.00
N GLU A 506 -6.86 1.80 27.11
CA GLU A 506 -7.83 2.25 28.11
C GLU A 506 -9.25 1.81 27.72
N ALA A 507 -10.13 1.58 28.71
CA ALA A 507 -11.54 1.40 28.41
C ALA A 507 -12.13 2.70 27.85
N TRP A 508 -12.90 2.61 26.76
CA TRP A 508 -13.57 3.79 26.26
C TRP A 508 -14.73 4.18 27.17
N GLU A 509 -14.72 5.38 27.64
CA GLU A 509 -15.76 5.99 28.46
C GLU A 509 -16.04 7.40 27.93
N GLU A 510 -17.30 7.75 27.80
CA GLU A 510 -17.76 9.11 27.49
C GLU A 510 -18.77 9.53 28.53
N GLU A 511 -18.56 10.68 29.13
CA GLU A 511 -19.39 11.18 30.24
C GLU A 511 -20.87 11.27 29.81
N GLY A 512 -21.75 10.65 30.59
CA GLY A 512 -23.18 10.60 30.28
C GLY A 512 -23.59 9.61 29.17
N VAL A 513 -22.67 8.83 28.60
CA VAL A 513 -22.95 7.85 27.55
C VAL A 513 -22.78 6.43 28.04
N ASN A 514 -23.89 5.70 28.18
CA ASN A 514 -23.87 4.27 28.36
C ASN A 514 -24.24 3.59 27.02
N LEU A 515 -23.23 3.04 26.32
CA LEU A 515 -23.44 2.41 25.01
C LEU A 515 -24.40 1.22 25.08
N GLU A 516 -24.32 0.38 26.10
CA GLU A 516 -25.17 -0.79 26.25
C GLU A 516 -26.65 -0.39 26.35
N SER A 517 -26.95 0.58 27.19
CA SER A 517 -28.34 1.09 27.32
C SER A 517 -28.86 1.74 26.03
N ARG A 518 -27.99 2.47 25.30
CA ARG A 518 -28.36 3.07 24.01
C ARG A 518 -28.55 2.01 22.92
N VAL A 519 -27.69 0.98 22.88
CA VAL A 519 -27.84 -0.15 21.95
C VAL A 519 -29.18 -0.85 22.14
N ILE A 520 -29.55 -1.15 23.38
CA ILE A 520 -30.82 -1.83 23.70
C ILE A 520 -32.01 -0.97 23.30
N ARG A 521 -32.00 0.32 23.65
CA ARG A 521 -33.12 1.23 23.46
C ARG A 521 -33.30 1.63 22.00
N ASP A 522 -32.22 2.06 21.33
CA ASP A 522 -32.29 2.84 20.09
C ASP A 522 -31.84 2.04 18.85
N ALA A 523 -30.85 1.16 19.00
CA ALA A 523 -30.20 0.52 17.86
C ALA A 523 -30.65 -0.91 17.58
N LEU A 524 -31.13 -1.65 18.58
CA LEU A 524 -31.32 -3.10 18.46
C LEU A 524 -32.27 -3.49 17.32
N LYS A 525 -33.42 -2.86 17.22
CA LYS A 525 -34.42 -3.16 16.18
C LYS A 525 -33.98 -2.63 14.82
N LEU A 526 -33.60 -1.36 14.75
CA LEU A 526 -33.19 -0.69 13.51
C LEU A 526 -32.01 -1.40 12.84
N VAL A 527 -30.92 -1.62 13.59
CA VAL A 527 -29.72 -2.24 13.05
C VAL A 527 -29.99 -3.69 12.67
N SER A 528 -30.80 -4.46 13.45
CA SER A 528 -31.14 -5.84 13.11
C SER A 528 -31.94 -5.95 11.81
N GLU A 529 -32.86 -5.00 11.55
CA GLU A 529 -33.61 -4.93 10.30
C GLU A 529 -32.70 -4.61 9.12
N LYS A 530 -31.89 -3.55 9.24
CA LYS A 530 -30.92 -3.14 8.20
C LYS A 530 -29.82 -4.16 7.96
N LYS A 531 -29.43 -4.94 8.99
CA LYS A 531 -28.49 -6.04 8.86
C LYS A 531 -29.02 -7.14 7.92
N ARG A 532 -30.30 -7.51 8.03
CA ARG A 532 -30.93 -8.48 7.12
C ARG A 532 -30.99 -7.95 5.69
N GLU A 533 -31.37 -6.68 5.51
CA GLU A 533 -31.39 -6.02 4.21
C GLU A 533 -29.99 -5.99 3.58
N ALA A 534 -28.94 -5.60 4.33
CA ALA A 534 -27.56 -5.57 3.86
C ALA A 534 -27.06 -6.96 3.44
N LEU A 535 -27.38 -8.02 4.18
CA LEU A 535 -27.00 -9.38 3.82
C LEU A 535 -27.62 -9.81 2.50
N LEU A 536 -28.90 -9.49 2.29
CA LEU A 536 -29.59 -9.78 1.02
C LEU A 536 -28.96 -9.01 -0.15
N GLU A 537 -28.60 -7.74 0.03
CA GLU A 537 -27.92 -6.96 -1.01
C GLU A 537 -26.57 -7.58 -1.39
N VAL A 538 -25.79 -8.03 -0.40
CA VAL A 538 -24.49 -8.69 -0.63
C VAL A 538 -24.67 -10.05 -1.33
N GLU A 539 -25.65 -10.86 -0.93
CA GLU A 539 -25.96 -12.15 -1.57
C GLU A 539 -26.43 -11.98 -3.02
N GLU A 540 -27.26 -10.98 -3.29
CA GLU A 540 -27.71 -10.66 -4.65
C GLU A 540 -26.61 -10.02 -5.52
N GLY A 541 -25.43 -9.74 -4.97
CA GLY A 541 -24.32 -9.09 -5.64
C GLY A 541 -24.66 -7.67 -6.12
N ARG A 542 -25.52 -6.96 -5.39
CA ARG A 542 -25.82 -5.57 -5.68
C ARG A 542 -24.60 -4.69 -5.40
N GLU A 543 -24.25 -3.85 -6.35
CA GLU A 543 -23.25 -2.81 -6.10
C GLU A 543 -23.89 -1.65 -5.33
N VAL A 544 -23.19 -1.10 -4.35
CA VAL A 544 -23.66 0.05 -3.58
C VAL A 544 -23.91 1.22 -4.52
N GLY A 545 -25.17 1.67 -4.61
CA GLY A 545 -25.60 2.75 -5.51
C GLY A 545 -25.68 2.37 -6.98
N GLY A 546 -25.52 1.09 -7.33
CA GLY A 546 -25.39 0.61 -8.69
C GLY A 546 -26.56 -0.22 -9.21
N LYS A 547 -26.57 -0.42 -10.51
CA LYS A 547 -27.49 -1.30 -11.23
C LYS A 547 -27.19 -2.76 -10.86
N ARG A 548 -28.27 -3.59 -10.73
CA ARG A 548 -28.15 -5.04 -10.63
C ARG A 548 -27.08 -5.57 -11.61
N LYS A 549 -26.07 -6.31 -11.12
CA LYS A 549 -25.27 -7.14 -12.03
C LYS A 549 -26.26 -8.04 -12.75
N ARG A 550 -26.42 -7.87 -14.06
CA ARG A 550 -27.18 -8.80 -14.90
C ARG A 550 -26.51 -10.16 -14.72
N GLY A 551 -27.10 -10.99 -13.84
CA GLY A 551 -26.79 -12.40 -13.78
C GLY A 551 -27.00 -12.96 -15.19
N LYS A 552 -26.03 -13.70 -15.71
CA LYS A 552 -26.26 -14.59 -16.84
C LYS A 552 -27.33 -15.58 -16.36
N GLU A 553 -28.56 -15.27 -16.65
CA GLU A 553 -29.68 -16.20 -16.54
C GLU A 553 -29.32 -17.37 -17.46
N LYS A 554 -28.87 -18.47 -16.90
CA LYS A 554 -28.81 -19.73 -17.62
C LYS A 554 -30.26 -20.02 -18.03
N LEU A 555 -30.56 -19.84 -19.30
CA LEU A 555 -31.74 -20.39 -19.91
C LEU A 555 -31.77 -21.90 -19.57
N ARG A 556 -32.59 -22.26 -18.59
CA ARG A 556 -33.09 -23.63 -18.44
C ARG A 556 -34.07 -23.80 -19.58
N VAL A 557 -33.63 -24.36 -20.67
CA VAL A 557 -34.47 -24.98 -21.66
C VAL A 557 -35.11 -26.19 -20.93
N LYS A 558 -36.39 -26.06 -20.59
CA LYS A 558 -37.25 -27.20 -20.29
C LYS A 558 -37.47 -27.94 -21.61
N GLY A 559 -36.91 -29.15 -21.73
CA GLY A 559 -37.37 -30.16 -22.63
C GLY A 559 -38.59 -30.87 -22.05
#